data_4288c0d7c95011588821fbbad3a6bdd3
#
_entry.id   4288c0d7c95011588821fbbad3a6bdd3
#
_cell.length_a   1.000
_cell.length_b   1.000
_cell.length_c   1.000
_cell.angle_alpha   90.00
_cell.angle_beta   90.00
_cell.angle_gamma   90.00
#
_symmetry.space_group_name_H-M   'P 1'
#
loop_
_entity.id
_entity.type
_entity.pdbx_description
1 polymer ?
#
loop_
_entity_poly.entity_id
_entity_poly.type
_entity_poly.pdbx_seq_one_letter_code
_entity_poly.pdbx_strand_id
1 'polypeptide(L)'
;MCILTRKILNTDWEVYVTMTSSLHRQLVALLLLASSLSAQTKYDPKVLPKGREYFDLRGGLANAHQKFEREKTGRIAFLGGSITAGGGWRDHTMKYFQARFPQTTFEFIAAGIGSMGSVPHAFRLERDVLSKGPVDLLFVEAAVNDSSNIPEHPEQMLRGMEGVVRHARAANPLTDIIHLHFVMPPHMDDYHKGKVPVSIAQHEKAAVAYGNPSLNLALEVTDRIDAGEFTWDKDFKGLHPSAFGHQLYANSIARMLDSAFSKPLADAAKPHALPVMVDAQSYAKGRLGSIAEAKILQGFTLEPAWKPADKKGTRAGFVNVPALVATQPSAAFEFSFTGTGCGLFIAAGPDAGRIEFSIDGGEYRPLETFTHWSASLHLPWALILDDTLKAGPHTAQVRLAADRDPKGTGTALRVFHLLLN
;
A
#
# COMPACT_ATOMS: atom_id res chain seq x y z
N MET A 1 -48.31 16.10 34.63
CA MET A 1 -47.73 17.03 35.61
C MET A 1 -46.40 16.45 36.05
N CYS A 2 -45.31 17.11 35.64
CA CYS A 2 -43.94 16.62 35.98
C CYS A 2 -43.50 17.30 37.28
N ILE A 3 -43.22 16.56 38.32
CA ILE A 3 -42.68 17.11 39.57
C ILE A 3 -41.18 16.77 39.59
N LEU A 4 -40.38 17.83 39.59
CA LEU A 4 -38.92 17.76 39.73
C LEU A 4 -38.61 17.89 41.26
N THR A 5 -38.10 16.86 41.88
CA THR A 5 -37.57 16.98 43.26
C THR A 5 -36.03 16.95 43.20
N ARG A 6 -35.44 17.99 43.80
CA ARG A 6 -33.99 18.20 43.87
C ARG A 6 -33.49 17.69 45.23
N LYS A 7 -32.56 16.75 45.24
CA LYS A 7 -31.83 16.36 46.45
C LYS A 7 -30.34 16.54 46.21
N ILE A 8 -29.71 17.39 47.03
CA ILE A 8 -28.28 17.64 46.99
C ILE A 8 -27.57 16.67 47.92
N LEU A 9 -26.76 15.82 47.43
CA LEU A 9 -25.71 15.11 48.18
C LEU A 9 -24.42 15.13 47.35
N ASN A 10 -23.36 15.52 48.00
CA ASN A 10 -22.03 15.80 47.48
C ASN A 10 -21.60 15.08 46.17
N THR A 11 -21.21 15.87 45.22
CA THR A 11 -20.28 15.66 44.09
C THR A 11 -20.70 14.92 42.82
N ASP A 12 -21.87 14.30 42.71
CA ASP A 12 -22.32 13.76 41.43
C ASP A 12 -23.79 14.10 41.16
N TRP A 13 -24.11 14.52 39.92
CA TRP A 13 -25.45 14.87 39.48
C TRP A 13 -26.08 13.69 38.76
N GLU A 14 -26.93 12.92 39.42
CA GLU A 14 -27.84 11.98 38.78
C GLU A 14 -29.25 12.58 38.67
N VAL A 15 -29.80 12.60 37.45
CA VAL A 15 -31.17 13.03 37.19
C VAL A 15 -32.04 11.78 37.00
N TYR A 16 -32.91 11.46 37.97
CA TYR A 16 -33.91 10.43 37.81
C TYR A 16 -35.25 11.02 37.34
N VAL A 17 -35.70 10.54 36.17
CA VAL A 17 -37.04 10.86 35.65
C VAL A 17 -37.96 9.67 35.93
N THR A 18 -38.88 9.80 36.86
CA THR A 18 -39.90 8.78 37.11
C THR A 18 -41.14 9.04 36.27
N MET A 19 -41.41 8.18 35.32
CA MET A 19 -42.59 8.25 34.43
C MET A 19 -43.72 7.35 34.99
N THR A 20 -44.87 7.93 35.26
CA THR A 20 -46.02 7.27 35.93
C THR A 20 -47.19 6.89 35.01
N SER A 21 -47.00 6.70 33.71
CA SER A 21 -48.08 6.16 32.85
C SER A 21 -47.57 5.21 31.77
N SER A 22 -48.30 4.13 31.53
CA SER A 22 -47.98 3.06 30.59
C SER A 22 -47.91 3.53 29.11
N LEU A 23 -48.64 4.60 28.76
CA LEU A 23 -48.67 5.19 27.42
C LEU A 23 -47.30 5.83 27.03
N HIS A 24 -46.62 6.46 27.99
CA HIS A 24 -45.29 7.08 27.72
C HIS A 24 -44.19 6.04 27.57
N ARG A 25 -44.26 4.91 28.21
CA ARG A 25 -43.32 3.79 28.03
C ARG A 25 -43.41 3.17 26.63
N GLN A 26 -44.64 3.12 26.06
CA GLN A 26 -44.84 2.62 24.72
C GLN A 26 -44.35 3.63 23.66
N LEU A 27 -44.53 4.92 23.89
CA LEU A 27 -44.01 5.95 22.97
C LEU A 27 -42.47 6.04 22.96
N VAL A 28 -41.82 5.90 24.11
CA VAL A 28 -40.37 5.88 24.24
C VAL A 28 -39.78 4.58 23.64
N ALA A 29 -40.45 3.45 23.81
CA ALA A 29 -40.06 2.19 23.19
C ALA A 29 -40.24 2.22 21.67
N LEU A 30 -41.28 2.89 21.13
CA LEU A 30 -41.46 3.10 19.70
C LEU A 30 -40.43 4.10 19.14
N LEU A 31 -40.05 5.16 19.85
CA LEU A 31 -39.01 6.09 19.46
C LEU A 31 -37.59 5.48 19.50
N LEU A 32 -37.33 4.56 20.44
CA LEU A 32 -36.08 3.81 20.52
C LEU A 32 -36.00 2.68 19.48
N LEU A 33 -37.11 2.14 19.03
CA LEU A 33 -37.19 1.18 17.92
C LEU A 33 -37.10 1.89 16.56
N ALA A 34 -37.50 3.16 16.46
CA ALA A 34 -37.36 3.94 15.20
C ALA A 34 -35.94 4.46 14.97
N SER A 35 -35.08 4.49 15.98
CA SER A 35 -33.69 4.96 15.86
C SER A 35 -32.69 3.87 15.46
N SER A 36 -33.10 2.64 15.24
CA SER A 36 -32.24 1.54 14.80
C SER A 36 -32.49 1.03 13.38
N LEU A 37 -33.25 1.78 12.56
CA LEU A 37 -33.16 1.59 11.12
C LEU A 37 -31.86 2.23 10.63
N SER A 38 -30.74 1.55 10.80
CA SER A 38 -29.60 1.78 9.91
C SER A 38 -30.15 1.60 8.49
N ALA A 39 -30.12 2.67 7.70
CA ALA A 39 -30.50 2.57 6.30
C ALA A 39 -29.70 1.41 5.70
N GLN A 40 -30.39 0.32 5.41
CA GLN A 40 -29.77 -0.85 4.82
C GLN A 40 -29.18 -0.41 3.49
N THR A 41 -27.90 -0.67 3.26
CA THR A 41 -27.29 -0.33 1.98
C THR A 41 -28.07 -1.00 0.85
N LYS A 42 -28.20 -0.31 -0.27
CA LYS A 42 -28.83 -0.88 -1.49
C LYS A 42 -27.83 -1.73 -2.29
N TYR A 43 -26.64 -1.94 -1.77
CA TYR A 43 -25.58 -2.67 -2.44
C TYR A 43 -25.97 -4.13 -2.70
N ASP A 44 -25.92 -4.53 -3.97
CA ASP A 44 -26.00 -5.91 -4.41
C ASP A 44 -24.74 -6.26 -5.21
N PRO A 45 -23.90 -7.22 -4.78
CA PRO A 45 -22.69 -7.60 -5.49
C PRO A 45 -22.94 -8.15 -6.91
N LYS A 46 -24.17 -8.60 -7.20
CA LYS A 46 -24.56 -9.15 -8.51
C LYS A 46 -25.01 -8.09 -9.51
N VAL A 47 -25.30 -6.88 -9.03
CA VAL A 47 -25.75 -5.76 -9.85
C VAL A 47 -24.58 -4.80 -10.08
N LEU A 48 -24.34 -4.44 -11.33
CA LEU A 48 -23.29 -3.48 -11.71
C LEU A 48 -23.94 -2.15 -12.09
N PRO A 49 -23.62 -1.04 -11.42
CA PRO A 49 -24.35 0.23 -11.59
C PRO A 49 -24.27 0.81 -13.00
N LYS A 50 -23.20 0.51 -13.74
CA LYS A 50 -23.05 0.94 -15.16
C LYS A 50 -23.22 -0.22 -16.15
N GLY A 51 -23.69 -1.39 -15.71
CA GLY A 51 -23.85 -2.57 -16.58
C GLY A 51 -22.56 -3.10 -17.20
N ARG A 52 -21.40 -2.79 -16.59
CA ARG A 52 -20.06 -3.20 -17.07
C ARG A 52 -19.24 -3.77 -15.95
N GLU A 53 -18.28 -4.63 -16.29
CA GLU A 53 -17.25 -5.05 -15.35
C GLU A 53 -16.20 -3.95 -15.13
N TYR A 54 -15.55 -3.99 -13.96
CA TYR A 54 -14.50 -3.06 -13.56
C TYR A 54 -13.12 -3.72 -13.61
N PHE A 55 -12.99 -4.87 -14.24
CA PHE A 55 -11.72 -5.58 -14.43
C PHE A 55 -11.45 -5.84 -15.90
N ASP A 56 -10.17 -6.04 -16.20
CA ASP A 56 -9.69 -6.52 -17.47
C ASP A 56 -8.82 -7.76 -17.23
N LEU A 57 -9.21 -8.91 -17.76
CA LEU A 57 -8.49 -10.17 -17.55
C LEU A 57 -7.22 -10.28 -18.40
N ARG A 58 -7.14 -9.60 -19.53
CA ARG A 58 -6.00 -9.69 -20.48
C ARG A 58 -5.49 -11.12 -20.67
N GLY A 59 -4.25 -11.40 -20.21
CA GLY A 59 -3.67 -12.75 -20.28
C GLY A 59 -4.28 -13.79 -19.32
N GLY A 60 -5.11 -13.35 -18.37
CA GLY A 60 -5.78 -14.23 -17.40
C GLY A 60 -4.86 -14.78 -16.32
N LEU A 61 -5.29 -15.92 -15.72
CA LEU A 61 -4.65 -16.58 -14.59
C LEU A 61 -4.43 -18.09 -14.89
N ALA A 62 -4.02 -18.40 -16.11
CA ALA A 62 -3.95 -19.79 -16.57
C ALA A 62 -2.92 -20.64 -15.82
N ASN A 63 -1.78 -20.05 -15.43
CA ASN A 63 -0.74 -20.76 -14.69
C ASN A 63 -1.19 -21.07 -13.25
N ALA A 64 -1.74 -20.08 -12.55
CA ALA A 64 -2.28 -20.25 -11.20
C ALA A 64 -3.46 -21.26 -11.22
N HIS A 65 -4.36 -21.16 -12.20
CA HIS A 65 -5.48 -22.11 -12.36
C HIS A 65 -4.97 -23.53 -12.53
N GLN A 66 -4.02 -23.75 -13.42
CA GLN A 66 -3.40 -25.06 -13.67
C GLN A 66 -2.71 -25.58 -12.40
N LYS A 67 -1.96 -24.75 -11.70
CA LYS A 67 -1.26 -25.08 -10.45
C LYS A 67 -2.25 -25.54 -9.37
N PHE A 68 -3.31 -24.76 -9.16
CA PHE A 68 -4.30 -25.05 -8.11
C PHE A 68 -5.14 -26.29 -8.44
N GLU A 69 -5.55 -26.47 -9.69
CA GLU A 69 -6.41 -27.61 -10.06
C GLU A 69 -5.67 -28.92 -10.24
N ARG A 70 -4.43 -28.91 -10.75
CA ARG A 70 -3.70 -30.15 -11.04
C ARG A 70 -2.70 -30.52 -9.95
N GLU A 71 -1.86 -29.56 -9.53
CA GLU A 71 -0.83 -29.85 -8.54
C GLU A 71 -1.33 -29.76 -7.11
N LYS A 72 -2.53 -29.19 -6.90
CA LYS A 72 -3.21 -29.07 -5.59
C LYS A 72 -2.35 -28.35 -4.54
N THR A 73 -1.53 -27.41 -5.01
CA THR A 73 -0.73 -26.52 -4.18
C THR A 73 -0.77 -25.11 -4.74
N GLY A 74 -0.60 -24.10 -3.89
CA GLY A 74 -0.54 -22.71 -4.34
C GLY A 74 0.11 -21.80 -3.31
N ARG A 75 1.02 -20.94 -3.75
CA ARG A 75 1.56 -19.85 -2.95
C ARG A 75 1.06 -18.53 -3.49
N ILE A 76 0.27 -17.82 -2.67
CA ILE A 76 -0.39 -16.57 -3.03
C ILE A 76 0.15 -15.45 -2.16
N ALA A 77 0.67 -14.39 -2.78
CA ALA A 77 1.19 -13.23 -2.07
C ALA A 77 0.29 -12.00 -2.24
N PHE A 78 0.18 -11.20 -1.18
CA PHE A 78 -0.55 -9.93 -1.14
C PHE A 78 0.42 -8.82 -0.79
N LEU A 79 0.85 -8.07 -1.81
CA LEU A 79 1.79 -6.96 -1.69
C LEU A 79 1.02 -5.63 -1.73
N GLY A 80 1.19 -4.77 -0.73
CA GLY A 80 0.45 -3.50 -0.70
C GLY A 80 0.76 -2.60 0.48
N GLY A 81 -0.05 -1.56 0.60
CA GLY A 81 0.00 -0.56 1.66
C GLY A 81 -0.77 -0.95 2.92
N SER A 82 -1.33 0.07 3.59
CA SER A 82 -2.06 -0.12 4.87
C SER A 82 -3.38 -0.88 4.70
N ILE A 83 -4.08 -0.72 3.59
CA ILE A 83 -5.34 -1.42 3.31
C ILE A 83 -5.09 -2.93 3.22
N THR A 84 -3.98 -3.32 2.61
CA THR A 84 -3.53 -4.71 2.54
C THR A 84 -2.98 -5.21 3.88
N ALA A 85 -2.23 -4.39 4.61
CA ALA A 85 -1.71 -4.74 5.94
C ALA A 85 -2.83 -5.03 6.96
N GLY A 86 -3.94 -4.27 6.89
CA GLY A 86 -5.08 -4.40 7.79
C GLY A 86 -5.88 -5.70 7.65
N GLY A 87 -5.65 -6.51 6.63
CA GLY A 87 -6.43 -7.73 6.36
C GLY A 87 -7.76 -7.41 5.66
N GLY A 88 -8.87 -7.90 6.19
CA GLY A 88 -10.20 -7.66 5.65
C GLY A 88 -10.41 -8.26 4.25
N TRP A 89 -10.28 -7.47 3.18
CA TRP A 89 -10.44 -7.95 1.81
C TRP A 89 -9.53 -9.15 1.50
N ARG A 90 -8.30 -9.11 1.98
CA ARG A 90 -7.33 -10.18 1.84
C ARG A 90 -7.81 -11.47 2.50
N ASP A 91 -8.36 -11.36 3.73
CA ASP A 91 -8.85 -12.52 4.50
C ASP A 91 -10.06 -13.16 3.81
N HIS A 92 -10.95 -12.35 3.24
CA HIS A 92 -12.06 -12.85 2.41
C HIS A 92 -11.56 -13.52 1.14
N THR A 93 -10.55 -12.96 0.48
CA THR A 93 -9.94 -13.55 -0.73
C THR A 93 -9.25 -14.88 -0.42
N MET A 94 -8.56 -15.01 0.72
CA MET A 94 -7.99 -16.29 1.16
C MET A 94 -9.08 -17.35 1.35
N LYS A 95 -10.21 -17.01 2.00
CA LYS A 95 -11.36 -17.89 2.15
C LYS A 95 -11.97 -18.29 0.80
N TYR A 96 -12.03 -17.35 -0.15
CA TYR A 96 -12.48 -17.65 -1.51
C TYR A 96 -11.62 -18.75 -2.15
N PHE A 97 -10.30 -18.66 -2.11
CA PHE A 97 -9.42 -19.68 -2.67
C PHE A 97 -9.60 -21.03 -1.99
N GLN A 98 -9.68 -21.08 -0.68
CA GLN A 98 -9.92 -22.31 0.10
C GLN A 98 -11.26 -22.96 -0.24
N ALA A 99 -12.31 -22.17 -0.45
CA ALA A 99 -13.63 -22.66 -0.84
C ALA A 99 -13.67 -23.09 -2.31
N ARG A 100 -13.03 -22.35 -3.21
CA ARG A 100 -13.05 -22.62 -4.66
C ARG A 100 -12.19 -23.83 -5.05
N PHE A 101 -11.09 -24.06 -4.32
CA PHE A 101 -10.16 -25.16 -4.53
C PHE A 101 -9.97 -25.98 -3.25
N PRO A 102 -10.99 -26.75 -2.79
CA PRO A 102 -10.98 -27.35 -1.46
C PRO A 102 -9.94 -28.48 -1.27
N GLN A 103 -9.37 -28.97 -2.37
CA GLN A 103 -8.32 -30.00 -2.33
C GLN A 103 -6.91 -29.41 -2.42
N THR A 104 -6.78 -28.08 -2.54
CA THR A 104 -5.52 -27.40 -2.75
C THR A 104 -4.98 -26.89 -1.42
N THR A 105 -3.73 -27.18 -1.14
CA THR A 105 -3.00 -26.62 0.00
C THR A 105 -2.44 -25.27 -0.39
N PHE A 106 -2.90 -24.22 0.29
CA PHE A 106 -2.44 -22.85 0.04
C PHE A 106 -1.48 -22.36 1.12
N GLU A 107 -0.42 -21.69 0.68
CA GLU A 107 0.40 -20.81 1.51
C GLU A 107 0.10 -19.36 1.14
N PHE A 108 -0.21 -18.53 2.13
CA PHE A 108 -0.53 -17.11 1.93
C PHE A 108 0.54 -16.22 2.54
N ILE A 109 1.10 -15.32 1.73
CA ILE A 109 2.11 -14.35 2.15
C ILE A 109 1.45 -12.98 2.29
N ALA A 110 1.37 -12.49 3.53
CA ALA A 110 0.90 -11.14 3.83
C ALA A 110 2.07 -10.16 3.82
N ALA A 111 2.22 -9.40 2.75
CA ALA A 111 3.31 -8.44 2.55
C ALA A 111 2.81 -6.98 2.49
N GLY A 112 1.70 -6.68 3.18
CA GLY A 112 1.20 -5.31 3.35
C GLY A 112 1.99 -4.55 4.41
N ILE A 113 2.44 -3.34 4.09
CA ILE A 113 3.07 -2.41 5.05
C ILE A 113 2.48 -1.03 4.83
N GLY A 114 1.98 -0.41 5.91
CA GLY A 114 1.32 0.90 5.82
C GLY A 114 2.19 1.97 5.19
N SER A 115 1.56 2.82 4.37
CA SER A 115 2.17 3.96 3.66
C SER A 115 3.18 3.60 2.57
N MET A 116 3.23 2.35 2.11
CA MET A 116 4.15 1.94 1.03
C MET A 116 3.43 1.85 -0.31
N GLY A 117 3.95 2.55 -1.31
CA GLY A 117 3.54 2.55 -2.69
C GLY A 117 4.41 1.64 -3.57
N SER A 118 4.36 1.85 -4.89
CA SER A 118 5.04 1.01 -5.88
C SER A 118 6.56 1.05 -5.77
N VAL A 119 7.15 2.21 -5.50
CA VAL A 119 8.60 2.37 -5.35
C VAL A 119 9.14 1.45 -4.24
N PRO A 120 8.75 1.59 -2.95
CA PRO A 120 9.23 0.67 -1.94
C PRO A 120 8.84 -0.79 -2.22
N HIS A 121 7.75 -1.06 -2.94
CA HIS A 121 7.38 -2.43 -3.31
C HIS A 121 8.42 -3.08 -4.21
N ALA A 122 8.93 -2.37 -5.21
CA ALA A 122 9.96 -2.91 -6.12
C ALA A 122 11.25 -3.29 -5.37
N PHE A 123 11.69 -2.46 -4.42
CA PHE A 123 12.92 -2.70 -3.67
C PHE A 123 12.79 -3.76 -2.57
N ARG A 124 11.61 -3.89 -1.94
CA ARG A 124 11.39 -4.83 -0.83
C ARG A 124 10.82 -6.20 -1.23
N LEU A 125 10.47 -6.38 -2.51
CA LEU A 125 9.77 -7.59 -2.99
C LEU A 125 10.56 -8.87 -2.66
N GLU A 126 11.87 -8.85 -2.88
CA GLU A 126 12.74 -9.98 -2.55
C GLU A 126 12.64 -10.34 -1.07
N ARG A 127 12.87 -9.37 -0.18
CA ARG A 127 12.85 -9.59 1.27
C ARG A 127 11.50 -10.08 1.79
N ASP A 128 10.41 -9.45 1.34
CA ASP A 128 9.10 -9.61 1.97
C ASP A 128 8.26 -10.73 1.32
N VAL A 129 8.59 -11.11 0.09
CA VAL A 129 7.81 -12.05 -0.72
C VAL A 129 8.66 -13.18 -1.29
N LEU A 130 9.62 -12.86 -2.17
CA LEU A 130 10.29 -13.87 -2.99
C LEU A 130 11.24 -14.77 -2.20
N SER A 131 11.85 -14.25 -1.12
CA SER A 131 12.68 -15.05 -0.20
C SER A 131 11.92 -16.21 0.47
N LYS A 132 10.58 -16.20 0.42
CA LYS A 132 9.71 -17.25 0.97
C LYS A 132 9.48 -18.39 -0.04
N GLY A 133 10.00 -18.26 -1.24
CA GLY A 133 9.90 -19.24 -2.32
C GLY A 133 9.04 -18.76 -3.50
N PRO A 134 8.96 -19.57 -4.57
CA PRO A 134 8.24 -19.20 -5.80
C PRO A 134 6.77 -18.86 -5.52
N VAL A 135 6.30 -17.72 -6.04
CA VAL A 135 4.90 -17.26 -5.93
C VAL A 135 4.14 -17.69 -7.18
N ASP A 136 2.97 -18.29 -7.03
CA ASP A 136 2.12 -18.70 -8.15
C ASP A 136 1.16 -17.58 -8.55
N LEU A 137 0.65 -16.82 -7.56
CA LEU A 137 -0.24 -15.68 -7.78
C LEU A 137 0.14 -14.51 -6.87
N LEU A 138 0.39 -13.35 -7.46
CA LEU A 138 0.68 -12.12 -6.75
C LEU A 138 -0.45 -11.10 -6.93
N PHE A 139 -1.06 -10.67 -5.83
CA PHE A 139 -1.89 -9.46 -5.79
C PHE A 139 -0.99 -8.29 -5.42
N VAL A 140 -1.06 -7.21 -6.20
CA VAL A 140 -0.31 -5.98 -5.93
C VAL A 140 -1.23 -4.76 -5.99
N GLU A 141 -1.11 -3.89 -4.99
CA GLU A 141 -1.77 -2.59 -4.95
C GLU A 141 -0.82 -1.51 -4.44
N ALA A 142 -0.89 -0.31 -5.01
CA ALA A 142 -0.06 0.82 -4.61
C ALA A 142 -0.69 2.18 -4.94
N ALA A 143 -1.76 2.26 -5.73
CA ALA A 143 -2.28 3.49 -6.30
C ALA A 143 -2.62 4.57 -5.26
N VAL A 144 -3.19 4.17 -4.12
CA VAL A 144 -3.52 5.08 -3.02
C VAL A 144 -2.27 5.73 -2.43
N ASN A 145 -1.24 4.92 -2.16
CA ASN A 145 -0.02 5.43 -1.57
C ASN A 145 0.82 6.23 -2.57
N ASP A 146 0.87 5.84 -3.83
CA ASP A 146 1.56 6.61 -4.85
C ASP A 146 0.91 7.98 -5.05
N SER A 147 -0.42 8.05 -5.12
CA SER A 147 -1.14 9.33 -5.22
C SER A 147 -0.91 10.26 -4.03
N SER A 148 -0.68 9.71 -2.83
CA SER A 148 -0.48 10.52 -1.62
C SER A 148 0.99 10.81 -1.33
N ASN A 149 1.91 9.97 -1.77
CA ASN A 149 3.31 10.03 -1.35
C ASN A 149 4.23 10.65 -2.41
N ILE A 150 3.97 10.36 -3.69
CA ILE A 150 4.82 10.78 -4.81
C ILE A 150 3.99 11.36 -5.98
N PRO A 151 2.98 12.22 -5.74
CA PRO A 151 2.10 12.72 -6.79
C PRO A 151 2.84 13.44 -7.91
N GLU A 152 3.99 14.04 -7.62
CA GLU A 152 4.82 14.80 -8.55
C GLU A 152 5.76 13.90 -9.40
N HIS A 153 5.75 12.56 -9.15
CA HIS A 153 6.67 11.60 -9.78
C HIS A 153 5.95 10.43 -10.46
N PRO A 154 5.12 10.70 -11.48
CA PRO A 154 4.38 9.66 -12.19
C PRO A 154 5.29 8.62 -12.86
N GLU A 155 6.50 9.00 -13.30
CA GLU A 155 7.49 8.07 -13.84
C GLU A 155 7.96 7.05 -12.80
N GLN A 156 8.15 7.45 -11.54
CA GLN A 156 8.54 6.55 -10.46
C GLN A 156 7.42 5.55 -10.11
N MET A 157 6.14 5.96 -10.24
CA MET A 157 4.99 5.04 -10.07
C MET A 157 5.04 3.90 -11.11
N LEU A 158 5.31 4.24 -12.37
CA LEU A 158 5.47 3.25 -13.44
C LEU A 158 6.71 2.38 -13.20
N ARG A 159 7.88 2.99 -12.95
CA ARG A 159 9.15 2.28 -12.69
C ARG A 159 9.02 1.28 -11.54
N GLY A 160 8.33 1.70 -10.47
CA GLY A 160 8.05 0.86 -9.30
C GLY A 160 7.16 -0.33 -9.64
N MET A 161 6.02 -0.08 -10.29
CA MET A 161 5.07 -1.15 -10.62
C MET A 161 5.64 -2.12 -11.66
N GLU A 162 6.32 -1.62 -12.69
CA GLU A 162 7.01 -2.46 -13.66
C GLU A 162 8.14 -3.27 -12.99
N GLY A 163 8.87 -2.64 -12.06
CA GLY A 163 9.89 -3.31 -11.25
C GLY A 163 9.33 -4.52 -10.50
N VAL A 164 8.18 -4.38 -9.84
CA VAL A 164 7.49 -5.49 -9.15
C VAL A 164 7.18 -6.62 -10.12
N VAL A 165 6.60 -6.32 -11.28
CA VAL A 165 6.24 -7.34 -12.28
C VAL A 165 7.48 -8.08 -12.78
N ARG A 166 8.53 -7.36 -13.12
CA ARG A 166 9.76 -7.96 -13.67
C ARG A 166 10.50 -8.80 -12.63
N HIS A 167 10.60 -8.33 -11.38
CA HIS A 167 11.18 -9.10 -10.29
C HIS A 167 10.42 -10.40 -10.03
N ALA A 168 9.09 -10.33 -9.92
CA ALA A 168 8.27 -11.51 -9.66
C ALA A 168 8.47 -12.56 -10.76
N ARG A 169 8.45 -12.16 -12.03
CA ARG A 169 8.63 -13.07 -13.18
C ARG A 169 10.07 -13.50 -13.40
N ALA A 170 11.05 -12.73 -12.98
CA ALA A 170 12.45 -13.18 -12.99
C ALA A 170 12.67 -14.31 -11.96
N ALA A 171 12.03 -14.23 -10.80
CA ALA A 171 12.10 -15.27 -9.77
C ALA A 171 11.27 -16.52 -10.15
N ASN A 172 10.07 -16.32 -10.70
CA ASN A 172 9.22 -17.39 -11.22
C ASN A 172 8.49 -16.94 -12.49
N PRO A 173 8.93 -17.37 -13.68
CA PRO A 173 8.31 -16.98 -14.95
C PRO A 173 6.84 -17.38 -15.09
N LEU A 174 6.33 -18.26 -14.22
CA LEU A 174 4.94 -18.70 -14.21
C LEU A 174 4.03 -17.85 -13.32
N THR A 175 4.57 -16.88 -12.59
CA THR A 175 3.77 -16.04 -11.68
C THR A 175 2.69 -15.26 -12.41
N ASP A 176 1.43 -15.54 -12.11
CA ASP A 176 0.31 -14.69 -12.49
C ASP A 176 0.24 -13.48 -11.53
N ILE A 177 -0.06 -12.29 -12.06
CA ILE A 177 -0.05 -11.04 -11.29
C ILE A 177 -1.36 -10.30 -11.52
N ILE A 178 -2.02 -9.87 -10.44
CA ILE A 178 -3.24 -9.06 -10.47
C ILE A 178 -2.94 -7.69 -9.89
N HIS A 179 -3.23 -6.63 -10.65
CA HIS A 179 -3.17 -5.25 -10.19
C HIS A 179 -4.52 -4.83 -9.59
N LEU A 180 -4.51 -4.34 -8.35
CA LEU A 180 -5.69 -3.81 -7.68
C LEU A 180 -5.56 -2.30 -7.50
N HIS A 181 -6.61 -1.54 -7.85
CA HIS A 181 -6.63 -0.10 -7.69
C HIS A 181 -7.68 0.30 -6.67
N PHE A 182 -7.27 0.45 -5.41
CA PHE A 182 -8.15 0.87 -4.32
C PHE A 182 -8.52 2.34 -4.42
N VAL A 183 -9.65 2.69 -3.78
CA VAL A 183 -10.23 4.02 -3.83
C VAL A 183 -9.70 4.95 -2.74
N MET A 184 -9.59 6.22 -3.09
CA MET A 184 -9.46 7.35 -2.16
C MET A 184 -10.25 8.56 -2.70
N PRO A 185 -10.63 9.54 -1.86
CA PRO A 185 -11.42 10.68 -2.33
C PRO A 185 -10.88 11.40 -3.56
N PRO A 186 -9.58 11.74 -3.68
CA PRO A 186 -9.02 12.30 -4.90
C PRO A 186 -9.22 11.45 -6.17
N HIS A 187 -9.24 10.11 -6.04
CA HIS A 187 -9.54 9.24 -7.19
C HIS A 187 -10.99 9.39 -7.64
N MET A 188 -11.94 9.49 -6.71
CA MET A 188 -13.36 9.76 -7.03
C MET A 188 -13.51 11.11 -7.72
N ASP A 189 -12.85 12.15 -7.20
CA ASP A 189 -12.85 13.49 -7.80
C ASP A 189 -12.32 13.50 -9.24
N ASP A 190 -11.28 12.72 -9.52
CA ASP A 190 -10.76 12.60 -10.89
C ASP A 190 -11.77 11.90 -11.81
N TYR A 191 -12.40 10.80 -11.36
CA TYR A 191 -13.43 10.12 -12.13
C TYR A 191 -14.66 10.99 -12.39
N HIS A 192 -15.10 11.80 -11.42
CA HIS A 192 -16.18 12.77 -11.61
C HIS A 192 -15.84 13.84 -12.66
N LYS A 193 -14.54 14.14 -12.84
CA LYS A 193 -14.04 15.05 -13.89
C LYS A 193 -13.77 14.32 -15.23
N GLY A 194 -14.12 13.03 -15.34
CA GLY A 194 -13.85 12.22 -16.53
C GLY A 194 -12.37 11.87 -16.73
N LYS A 195 -11.56 11.93 -15.67
CA LYS A 195 -10.12 11.63 -15.71
C LYS A 195 -9.84 10.29 -15.02
N VAL A 196 -8.80 9.60 -15.49
CA VAL A 196 -8.23 8.47 -14.76
C VAL A 196 -7.17 9.00 -13.78
N PRO A 197 -7.20 8.64 -12.50
CA PRO A 197 -6.16 9.03 -11.55
C PRO A 197 -4.76 8.66 -12.05
N VAL A 198 -3.80 9.57 -11.87
CA VAL A 198 -2.45 9.44 -12.44
C VAL A 198 -1.77 8.13 -12.01
N SER A 199 -1.83 7.79 -10.73
CA SER A 199 -1.24 6.54 -10.21
C SER A 199 -1.85 5.30 -10.86
N ILE A 200 -3.18 5.26 -11.00
CA ILE A 200 -3.88 4.16 -11.67
C ILE A 200 -3.46 4.08 -13.15
N ALA A 201 -3.40 5.22 -13.83
CA ALA A 201 -2.97 5.25 -15.23
C ALA A 201 -1.53 4.74 -15.42
N GLN A 202 -0.60 5.06 -14.51
CA GLN A 202 0.77 4.57 -14.57
C GLN A 202 0.85 3.05 -14.30
N HIS A 203 0.11 2.54 -13.31
CA HIS A 203 0.07 1.11 -13.02
C HIS A 203 -0.58 0.31 -14.16
N GLU A 204 -1.60 0.86 -14.81
CA GLU A 204 -2.25 0.24 -15.98
C GLU A 204 -1.29 0.12 -17.18
N LYS A 205 -0.34 1.06 -17.38
CA LYS A 205 0.70 0.90 -18.41
C LYS A 205 1.50 -0.39 -18.21
N ALA A 206 1.89 -0.68 -16.97
CA ALA A 206 2.57 -1.94 -16.65
C ALA A 206 1.63 -3.14 -16.83
N ALA A 207 0.39 -3.07 -16.33
CA ALA A 207 -0.58 -4.15 -16.48
C ALA A 207 -0.83 -4.50 -17.95
N VAL A 208 -1.02 -3.51 -18.81
CA VAL A 208 -1.23 -3.67 -20.25
C VAL A 208 0.01 -4.27 -20.94
N ALA A 209 1.19 -3.70 -20.69
CA ALA A 209 2.43 -4.14 -21.36
C ALA A 209 2.78 -5.60 -21.05
N TYR A 210 2.48 -6.06 -19.84
CA TYR A 210 2.77 -7.41 -19.38
C TYR A 210 1.57 -8.35 -19.44
N GLY A 211 0.42 -7.92 -19.97
CA GLY A 211 -0.78 -8.72 -20.09
C GLY A 211 -1.39 -9.14 -18.73
N ASN A 212 -1.13 -8.38 -17.67
CA ASN A 212 -1.62 -8.70 -16.34
C ASN A 212 -3.09 -8.32 -16.17
N PRO A 213 -3.91 -9.15 -15.51
CA PRO A 213 -5.22 -8.75 -15.02
C PRO A 213 -5.15 -7.50 -14.12
N SER A 214 -6.14 -6.63 -14.24
CA SER A 214 -6.32 -5.51 -13.33
C SER A 214 -7.79 -5.35 -12.93
N LEU A 215 -8.02 -4.81 -11.74
CA LEU A 215 -9.34 -4.53 -11.18
C LEU A 215 -9.38 -3.10 -10.64
N ASN A 216 -10.22 -2.27 -11.24
CA ASN A 216 -10.39 -0.87 -10.89
C ASN A 216 -11.48 -0.69 -9.82
N LEU A 217 -11.13 -1.03 -8.58
CA LEU A 217 -12.01 -0.88 -7.42
C LEU A 217 -12.31 0.59 -7.11
N ALA A 218 -11.40 1.50 -7.45
CA ALA A 218 -11.62 2.94 -7.29
C ALA A 218 -12.79 3.42 -8.14
N LEU A 219 -12.85 3.01 -9.41
CA LEU A 219 -13.96 3.36 -10.29
C LEU A 219 -15.25 2.65 -9.87
N GLU A 220 -15.20 1.35 -9.50
CA GLU A 220 -16.39 0.62 -9.07
C GLU A 220 -17.02 1.26 -7.82
N VAL A 221 -16.23 1.60 -6.81
CA VAL A 221 -16.74 2.25 -5.59
C VAL A 221 -17.33 3.61 -5.91
N THR A 222 -16.69 4.40 -6.78
CA THR A 222 -17.21 5.70 -7.22
C THR A 222 -18.57 5.55 -7.88
N ASP A 223 -18.69 4.69 -8.89
CA ASP A 223 -19.95 4.46 -9.64
C ASP A 223 -21.07 3.94 -8.73
N ARG A 224 -20.76 3.11 -7.72
CA ARG A 224 -21.76 2.59 -6.77
C ARG A 224 -22.24 3.66 -5.78
N ILE A 225 -21.34 4.54 -5.32
CA ILE A 225 -21.71 5.71 -4.49
C ILE A 225 -22.61 6.65 -5.30
N ASP A 226 -22.24 6.94 -6.55
CA ASP A 226 -23.03 7.79 -7.47
C ASP A 226 -24.42 7.18 -7.76
N ALA A 227 -24.52 5.86 -7.81
CA ALA A 227 -25.80 5.15 -7.93
C ALA A 227 -26.61 5.13 -6.62
N GLY A 228 -26.09 5.67 -5.53
CA GLY A 228 -26.76 5.74 -4.22
C GLY A 228 -26.90 4.37 -3.53
N GLU A 229 -26.04 3.40 -3.86
CA GLU A 229 -26.07 2.08 -3.22
C GLU A 229 -25.61 2.14 -1.76
N PHE A 230 -24.64 2.99 -1.46
CA PHE A 230 -24.09 3.26 -0.13
C PHE A 230 -23.38 4.62 -0.11
N THR A 231 -22.88 5.03 1.05
CA THR A 231 -22.16 6.31 1.21
C THR A 231 -20.72 6.09 1.67
N TRP A 232 -19.85 7.04 1.31
CA TRP A 232 -18.45 7.03 1.73
C TRP A 232 -18.30 7.09 3.26
N ASP A 233 -18.99 8.03 3.91
CA ASP A 233 -18.78 8.32 5.34
C ASP A 233 -19.48 7.33 6.28
N LYS A 234 -20.70 6.89 5.94
CA LYS A 234 -21.51 6.05 6.83
C LYS A 234 -21.20 4.58 6.68
N ASP A 235 -21.04 4.13 5.43
CA ASP A 235 -20.96 2.71 5.11
C ASP A 235 -19.52 2.26 4.84
N PHE A 236 -18.83 2.93 3.92
CA PHE A 236 -17.46 2.62 3.54
C PHE A 236 -16.45 3.07 4.60
N LYS A 237 -16.69 4.20 5.25
CA LYS A 237 -15.96 4.79 6.39
C LYS A 237 -14.53 5.26 6.10
N GLY A 238 -14.22 5.56 4.85
CA GLY A 238 -12.98 6.24 4.48
C GLY A 238 -11.90 5.35 3.88
N LEU A 239 -10.70 5.88 3.81
CA LEU A 239 -9.54 5.27 3.13
C LEU A 239 -9.23 3.84 3.60
N HIS A 240 -9.32 3.58 4.91
CA HIS A 240 -9.26 2.24 5.48
C HIS A 240 -10.69 1.74 5.59
N PRO A 241 -11.14 0.86 4.67
CA PRO A 241 -12.55 0.53 4.58
C PRO A 241 -13.11 -0.11 5.84
N SER A 242 -14.41 0.08 6.08
CA SER A 242 -15.16 -0.71 7.06
C SER A 242 -15.21 -2.19 6.68
N ALA A 243 -15.76 -3.02 7.55
CA ALA A 243 -16.04 -4.42 7.21
C ALA A 243 -16.88 -4.54 5.92
N PHE A 244 -17.86 -3.63 5.71
CA PHE A 244 -18.65 -3.55 4.49
C PHE A 244 -17.76 -3.25 3.26
N GLY A 245 -16.88 -2.23 3.34
CA GLY A 245 -15.99 -1.87 2.23
C GLY A 245 -15.00 -2.98 1.89
N HIS A 246 -14.46 -3.68 2.90
CA HIS A 246 -13.62 -4.86 2.67
C HIS A 246 -14.38 -6.00 2.01
N GLN A 247 -15.65 -6.24 2.40
CA GLN A 247 -16.48 -7.25 1.76
C GLN A 247 -16.82 -6.87 0.30
N LEU A 248 -17.07 -5.57 0.03
CA LEU A 248 -17.28 -5.07 -1.33
C LEU A 248 -16.05 -5.35 -2.20
N TYR A 249 -14.86 -4.99 -1.74
CA TYR A 249 -13.61 -5.30 -2.45
C TYR A 249 -13.46 -6.80 -2.73
N ALA A 250 -13.72 -7.62 -1.72
CA ALA A 250 -13.63 -9.08 -1.87
C ALA A 250 -14.65 -9.65 -2.87
N ASN A 251 -15.88 -9.12 -2.87
CA ASN A 251 -16.90 -9.54 -3.85
C ASN A 251 -16.49 -9.20 -5.28
N SER A 252 -15.89 -8.03 -5.50
CA SER A 252 -15.40 -7.62 -6.82
C SER A 252 -14.19 -8.45 -7.26
N ILE A 253 -13.29 -8.76 -6.34
CA ILE A 253 -12.17 -9.69 -6.59
C ILE A 253 -12.69 -11.09 -6.91
N ALA A 254 -13.64 -11.61 -6.14
CA ALA A 254 -14.24 -12.92 -6.39
C ALA A 254 -14.89 -13.00 -7.78
N ARG A 255 -15.64 -11.97 -8.20
CA ARG A 255 -16.26 -11.88 -9.53
C ARG A 255 -15.20 -11.93 -10.65
N MET A 256 -14.07 -11.22 -10.49
CA MET A 256 -12.94 -11.28 -11.42
C MET A 256 -12.32 -12.68 -11.45
N LEU A 257 -12.08 -13.27 -10.28
CA LEU A 257 -11.49 -14.62 -10.15
C LEU A 257 -12.42 -15.70 -10.73
N ASP A 258 -13.74 -15.60 -10.49
CA ASP A 258 -14.71 -16.52 -11.08
C ASP A 258 -14.69 -16.43 -12.61
N SER A 259 -14.61 -15.22 -13.16
CA SER A 259 -14.47 -15.01 -14.60
C SER A 259 -13.16 -15.60 -15.15
N ALA A 260 -12.04 -15.44 -14.43
CA ALA A 260 -10.76 -16.01 -14.84
C ALA A 260 -10.76 -17.55 -14.77
N PHE A 261 -11.26 -18.14 -13.68
CA PHE A 261 -11.28 -19.60 -13.45
C PHE A 261 -12.45 -20.33 -14.14
N SER A 262 -13.38 -19.59 -14.78
CA SER A 262 -14.36 -20.20 -15.68
C SER A 262 -13.78 -20.56 -17.05
N LYS A 263 -12.59 -20.06 -17.38
CA LYS A 263 -11.91 -20.41 -18.63
C LYS A 263 -11.46 -21.87 -18.60
N PRO A 264 -11.41 -22.53 -19.76
CA PRO A 264 -10.87 -23.89 -19.83
C PRO A 264 -9.49 -24.00 -19.19
N LEU A 265 -9.27 -25.10 -18.47
CA LEU A 265 -7.97 -25.34 -17.86
C LEU A 265 -6.91 -25.53 -18.94
N ALA A 266 -5.82 -24.81 -18.85
CA ALA A 266 -4.71 -24.94 -19.78
C ALA A 266 -4.06 -26.33 -19.69
N ASP A 267 -3.60 -26.88 -20.83
CA ASP A 267 -2.93 -28.19 -20.85
C ASP A 267 -1.63 -28.18 -20.06
N ALA A 268 -0.88 -27.09 -20.11
CA ALA A 268 0.35 -26.89 -19.36
C ALA A 268 0.52 -25.42 -18.98
N ALA A 269 1.25 -25.18 -17.89
CA ALA A 269 1.68 -23.83 -17.52
C ALA A 269 2.68 -23.30 -18.56
N LYS A 270 2.62 -22.00 -18.84
CA LYS A 270 3.47 -21.33 -19.82
C LYS A 270 4.17 -20.14 -19.19
N PRO A 271 5.50 -20.02 -19.33
CA PRO A 271 6.23 -18.84 -18.89
C PRO A 271 5.67 -17.58 -19.52
N HIS A 272 5.48 -16.55 -18.70
CA HIS A 272 5.14 -15.22 -19.19
C HIS A 272 6.32 -14.59 -19.93
N ALA A 273 6.05 -13.95 -21.06
CA ALA A 273 7.07 -13.16 -21.73
C ALA A 273 7.46 -11.93 -20.89
N LEU A 274 8.72 -11.57 -20.96
CA LEU A 274 9.23 -10.29 -20.48
C LEU A 274 9.47 -9.38 -21.70
N PRO A 275 8.49 -8.53 -22.05
CA PRO A 275 8.65 -7.59 -23.15
C PRO A 275 9.76 -6.56 -22.86
N VAL A 276 10.09 -5.73 -23.84
CA VAL A 276 10.92 -4.54 -23.63
C VAL A 276 10.28 -3.71 -22.50
N MET A 277 11.12 -3.18 -21.62
CA MET A 277 10.66 -2.32 -20.52
C MET A 277 9.88 -1.12 -21.08
N VAL A 278 8.78 -0.78 -20.40
CA VAL A 278 7.98 0.42 -20.72
C VAL A 278 8.77 1.67 -20.37
N ASP A 279 9.51 1.63 -19.25
CA ASP A 279 10.49 2.64 -18.87
C ASP A 279 11.86 2.00 -18.72
N ALA A 280 12.85 2.49 -19.50
CA ALA A 280 14.21 1.98 -19.47
C ALA A 280 14.88 2.09 -18.08
N GLN A 281 14.37 2.96 -17.23
CA GLN A 281 14.81 3.18 -15.84
C GLN A 281 13.95 2.40 -14.81
N SER A 282 13.16 1.44 -15.28
CA SER A 282 12.36 0.57 -14.42
C SER A 282 13.19 -0.01 -13.28
N TYR A 283 12.61 -0.09 -12.08
CA TYR A 283 13.28 -0.71 -10.91
C TYR A 283 13.30 -2.25 -10.99
N ALA A 284 13.57 -2.76 -12.19
CA ALA A 284 13.59 -4.18 -12.49
C ALA A 284 14.71 -4.96 -11.77
N LYS A 285 15.70 -4.26 -11.23
CA LYS A 285 16.80 -4.82 -10.45
C LYS A 285 16.85 -4.25 -9.03
N GLY A 286 15.78 -3.54 -8.63
CA GLY A 286 15.69 -2.87 -7.34
C GLY A 286 15.91 -3.83 -6.17
N ARG A 287 16.82 -3.54 -5.28
CA ARG A 287 17.12 -4.32 -4.08
C ARG A 287 17.35 -3.44 -2.86
N LEU A 288 17.11 -3.99 -1.69
CA LEU A 288 17.53 -3.40 -0.42
C LEU A 288 18.99 -3.74 -0.17
N GLY A 289 19.89 -2.76 -0.35
CA GLY A 289 21.30 -2.87 0.01
C GLY A 289 21.48 -2.74 1.53
N SER A 290 22.53 -3.37 2.03
CA SER A 290 22.89 -3.28 3.45
C SER A 290 23.49 -1.90 3.78
N ILE A 291 23.13 -1.33 4.93
CA ILE A 291 23.82 -0.13 5.45
C ILE A 291 25.29 -0.38 5.78
N ALA A 292 25.72 -1.64 5.90
CA ALA A 292 27.14 -2.01 6.03
C ALA A 292 27.92 -1.80 4.71
N GLU A 293 27.26 -1.65 3.58
CA GLU A 293 27.86 -1.28 2.30
C GLU A 293 28.23 0.23 2.27
N ALA A 294 27.71 1.02 3.23
CA ALA A 294 28.03 2.44 3.35
C ALA A 294 29.33 2.66 4.12
N LYS A 295 30.21 3.49 3.58
CA LYS A 295 31.42 3.96 4.27
C LYS A 295 31.11 5.27 4.99
N ILE A 296 31.18 5.27 6.30
CA ILE A 296 31.02 6.47 7.11
C ILE A 296 32.22 7.38 6.87
N LEU A 297 31.96 8.60 6.44
CA LEU A 297 32.99 9.64 6.29
C LEU A 297 33.13 10.43 7.59
N GLN A 298 32.01 10.84 8.22
CA GLN A 298 31.96 11.48 9.53
C GLN A 298 30.56 11.50 10.14
N GLY A 299 30.47 11.53 11.45
CA GLY A 299 29.28 11.92 12.23
C GLY A 299 28.12 10.94 12.23
N PHE A 300 28.16 9.85 11.46
CA PHE A 300 27.19 8.76 11.53
C PHE A 300 27.63 7.67 12.49
N THR A 301 26.67 7.03 13.13
CA THR A 301 26.87 5.84 13.97
C THR A 301 25.90 4.74 13.53
N LEU A 302 26.33 3.48 13.69
CA LEU A 302 25.46 2.34 13.50
C LEU A 302 24.73 2.04 14.82
N GLU A 303 23.41 2.21 14.83
CA GLU A 303 22.55 1.73 15.91
C GLU A 303 22.02 0.33 15.57
N PRO A 304 22.40 -0.71 16.30
CA PRO A 304 22.04 -2.08 15.92
C PRO A 304 20.56 -2.42 16.16
N ALA A 305 19.87 -1.65 16.99
CA ALA A 305 18.48 -1.89 17.37
C ALA A 305 17.72 -0.55 17.53
N TRP A 306 17.65 0.20 16.45
CA TRP A 306 17.01 1.52 16.46
C TRP A 306 15.52 1.42 16.79
N LYS A 307 15.03 2.40 17.53
CA LYS A 307 13.62 2.66 17.81
C LYS A 307 13.38 4.15 18.04
N PRO A 308 12.19 4.68 17.80
CA PRO A 308 11.85 6.06 18.15
C PRO A 308 12.06 6.32 19.66
N ALA A 309 12.73 7.43 19.99
CA ALA A 309 12.94 7.85 21.38
C ALA A 309 11.82 8.74 21.91
N ASP A 310 11.07 9.38 21.04
CA ASP A 310 10.03 10.37 21.33
C ASP A 310 8.63 9.77 21.54
N LYS A 311 8.51 8.46 21.70
CA LYS A 311 7.27 7.69 21.85
C LYS A 311 6.30 7.76 20.66
N LYS A 312 6.67 8.42 19.54
CA LYS A 312 5.87 8.37 18.31
C LYS A 312 6.05 7.02 17.62
N GLY A 313 4.98 6.59 16.94
CA GLY A 313 4.98 5.28 16.29
C GLY A 313 5.84 5.20 15.04
N THR A 314 6.11 3.98 14.62
CA THR A 314 6.63 3.63 13.30
C THR A 314 5.93 2.37 12.80
N ARG A 315 6.32 1.84 11.65
CA ARG A 315 5.71 0.61 11.09
C ARG A 315 6.39 -0.63 11.70
N ALA A 316 5.61 -1.69 11.85
CA ALA A 316 6.15 -3.00 12.22
C ALA A 316 7.23 -3.42 11.21
N GLY A 317 8.30 -4.05 11.70
CA GLY A 317 9.48 -4.41 10.90
C GLY A 317 10.53 -3.29 10.78
N PHE A 318 10.28 -2.10 11.37
CA PHE A 318 11.23 -0.97 11.42
C PHE A 318 11.51 -0.51 12.85
N VAL A 319 11.34 -1.40 13.82
CA VAL A 319 11.66 -1.19 15.24
C VAL A 319 12.62 -2.29 15.68
N ASN A 320 13.63 -1.90 16.46
CA ASN A 320 14.72 -2.77 16.89
C ASN A 320 15.48 -3.41 15.72
N VAL A 321 15.64 -2.64 14.66
CA VAL A 321 16.40 -3.01 13.46
C VAL A 321 17.65 -2.13 13.33
N PRO A 322 18.71 -2.59 12.65
CA PRO A 322 19.89 -1.76 12.42
C PRO A 322 19.53 -0.50 11.62
N ALA A 323 20.10 0.63 12.03
CA ALA A 323 20.00 1.90 11.31
C ALA A 323 21.33 2.65 11.36
N LEU A 324 21.68 3.30 10.27
CA LEU A 324 22.76 4.29 10.23
C LEU A 324 22.18 5.64 10.62
N VAL A 325 22.67 6.24 11.72
CA VAL A 325 22.03 7.40 12.36
C VAL A 325 23.00 8.56 12.50
N ALA A 326 22.54 9.76 12.15
CA ALA A 326 23.19 11.02 12.47
C ALA A 326 22.15 12.07 12.86
N THR A 327 22.54 13.03 13.70
CA THR A 327 21.69 14.13 14.15
C THR A 327 22.34 15.50 14.00
N GLN A 328 23.63 15.53 13.62
CA GLN A 328 24.37 16.76 13.48
C GLN A 328 24.64 17.11 12.03
N PRO A 329 24.50 18.38 11.63
CA PRO A 329 24.87 18.84 10.31
C PRO A 329 26.30 18.43 9.91
N SER A 330 26.53 18.30 8.63
CA SER A 330 27.78 17.84 8.01
C SER A 330 28.13 16.37 8.23
N ALA A 331 27.37 15.60 9.02
CA ALA A 331 27.53 14.15 9.05
C ALA A 331 27.39 13.59 7.64
N ALA A 332 28.28 12.69 7.23
CA ALA A 332 28.35 12.22 5.86
C ALA A 332 28.73 10.73 5.74
N PHE A 333 28.22 10.08 4.73
CA PHE A 333 28.61 8.74 4.30
C PHE A 333 28.62 8.64 2.78
N GLU A 334 29.30 7.62 2.26
CA GLU A 334 29.29 7.29 0.84
C GLU A 334 28.99 5.80 0.63
N PHE A 335 28.47 5.44 -0.54
CA PHE A 335 28.32 4.06 -0.95
C PHE A 335 28.50 3.94 -2.47
N SER A 336 29.05 2.81 -2.90
CA SER A 336 29.23 2.48 -4.32
C SER A 336 28.23 1.41 -4.73
N PHE A 337 27.74 1.49 -5.98
CA PHE A 337 26.83 0.53 -6.56
C PHE A 337 27.05 0.40 -8.06
N THR A 338 26.47 -0.63 -8.65
CA THR A 338 26.39 -0.79 -10.12
C THR A 338 24.94 -0.84 -10.50
N GLY A 339 24.49 0.06 -11.37
CA GLY A 339 23.08 0.12 -11.75
C GLY A 339 22.70 1.38 -12.49
N THR A 340 21.41 1.74 -12.45
CA THR A 340 20.82 2.90 -13.12
C THR A 340 20.16 3.87 -12.15
N GLY A 341 20.13 3.51 -10.84
CA GLY A 341 19.51 4.36 -9.83
C GLY A 341 19.85 3.94 -8.41
N CYS A 342 19.78 4.93 -7.52
CA CYS A 342 20.00 4.71 -6.09
C CYS A 342 19.12 5.60 -5.23
N GLY A 343 19.01 5.21 -3.96
CA GLY A 343 18.25 5.95 -2.96
C GLY A 343 18.50 5.43 -1.56
N LEU A 344 17.69 5.88 -0.62
CA LEU A 344 17.74 5.52 0.78
C LEU A 344 16.36 5.07 1.27
N PHE A 345 16.34 4.05 2.12
CA PHE A 345 15.17 3.70 2.88
C PHE A 345 15.32 4.22 4.29
N ILE A 346 14.62 5.29 4.64
CA ILE A 346 14.86 6.10 5.83
C ILE A 346 13.70 6.03 6.83
N ALA A 347 13.93 6.51 8.06
CA ALA A 347 12.86 6.89 8.98
C ALA A 347 12.62 8.40 8.86
N ALA A 348 11.57 8.80 8.17
CA ALA A 348 11.13 10.18 8.04
C ALA A 348 10.30 10.56 9.28
N GLY A 349 10.93 11.13 10.30
CA GLY A 349 10.30 11.47 11.57
C GLY A 349 10.14 12.97 11.80
N PRO A 350 9.63 13.37 12.99
CA PRO A 350 9.44 14.78 13.34
C PRO A 350 10.72 15.60 13.32
N ASP A 351 11.83 14.96 13.57
CA ASP A 351 13.17 15.54 13.61
C ASP A 351 14.00 15.25 12.35
N ALA A 352 13.35 14.79 11.27
CA ALA A 352 14.02 14.55 9.99
C ALA A 352 14.64 15.85 9.46
N GLY A 353 15.91 15.77 9.07
CA GLY A 353 16.68 16.86 8.50
C GLY A 353 16.66 16.82 6.97
N ARG A 354 17.08 17.93 6.35
CA ARG A 354 17.38 17.94 4.92
C ARG A 354 18.71 17.26 4.65
N ILE A 355 18.84 16.60 3.52
CA ILE A 355 20.12 16.06 3.06
C ILE A 355 20.59 16.78 1.81
N GLU A 356 21.86 16.67 1.54
CA GLU A 356 22.45 16.96 0.25
C GLU A 356 23.18 15.72 -0.25
N PHE A 357 23.08 15.43 -1.53
CA PHE A 357 23.73 14.27 -2.13
C PHE A 357 24.45 14.63 -3.42
N SER A 358 25.49 13.89 -3.71
CA SER A 358 26.28 13.99 -4.93
C SER A 358 26.46 12.60 -5.53
N ILE A 359 26.37 12.48 -6.84
CA ILE A 359 26.66 11.27 -7.61
C ILE A 359 27.96 11.49 -8.40
N ASP A 360 28.89 10.54 -8.28
CA ASP A 360 30.16 10.50 -9.02
C ASP A 360 31.02 11.77 -8.86
N GLY A 361 30.93 12.41 -7.69
CA GLY A 361 31.65 13.64 -7.41
C GLY A 361 31.09 14.89 -8.09
N GLY A 362 29.87 14.82 -8.63
CA GLY A 362 29.15 15.97 -9.18
C GLY A 362 28.70 16.97 -8.11
N GLU A 363 27.92 17.96 -8.51
CA GLU A 363 27.36 18.95 -7.59
C GLU A 363 26.43 18.33 -6.56
N TYR A 364 26.44 18.87 -5.33
CA TYR A 364 25.50 18.47 -4.30
C TYR A 364 24.10 19.03 -4.57
N ARG A 365 23.12 18.14 -4.57
CA ARG A 365 21.71 18.48 -4.75
C ARG A 365 20.98 18.32 -3.40
N PRO A 366 20.19 19.30 -2.97
CA PRO A 366 19.39 19.18 -1.74
C PRO A 366 18.20 18.25 -1.95
N LEU A 367 17.82 17.51 -0.88
CA LEU A 367 16.65 16.66 -0.88
C LEU A 367 16.02 16.67 0.50
N GLU A 368 14.71 16.94 0.53
CA GLU A 368 13.93 16.97 1.77
C GLU A 368 13.61 15.54 2.24
N THR A 369 13.82 15.28 3.52
CA THR A 369 13.45 13.99 4.13
C THR A 369 12.25 14.10 5.07
N PHE A 370 11.81 15.32 5.39
CA PHE A 370 10.59 15.56 6.14
C PHE A 370 9.38 15.46 5.19
N THR A 371 8.48 14.54 5.49
CA THR A 371 7.26 14.30 4.72
C THR A 371 6.05 14.92 5.41
N HIS A 372 4.92 15.00 4.74
CA HIS A 372 3.67 15.46 5.36
C HIS A 372 3.17 14.54 6.51
N TRP A 373 3.70 13.33 6.62
CA TRP A 373 3.42 12.39 7.72
C TRP A 373 4.39 12.56 8.90
N SER A 374 5.55 13.15 8.69
CA SER A 374 6.67 13.17 9.64
C SER A 374 6.31 13.82 10.98
N ALA A 375 5.41 14.80 11.00
CA ALA A 375 4.99 15.44 12.25
C ALA A 375 4.35 14.47 13.26
N SER A 376 3.76 13.37 12.80
CA SER A 376 2.96 12.45 13.63
C SER A 376 3.65 11.12 13.92
N LEU A 377 4.59 10.68 13.10
CA LEU A 377 5.25 9.37 13.24
C LEU A 377 6.61 9.33 12.53
N HIS A 378 7.43 8.32 12.85
CA HIS A 378 8.65 8.00 12.12
C HIS A 378 8.30 7.02 10.99
N LEU A 379 7.99 7.57 9.81
CA LEU A 379 7.55 6.77 8.68
C LEU A 379 8.73 6.17 7.93
N PRO A 380 8.79 4.83 7.73
CA PRO A 380 9.71 4.24 6.78
C PRO A 380 9.41 4.75 5.37
N TRP A 381 10.39 5.38 4.73
CA TRP A 381 10.22 6.10 3.49
C TRP A 381 11.28 5.74 2.47
N ALA A 382 10.87 5.39 1.25
CA ALA A 382 11.77 5.20 0.13
C ALA A 382 12.05 6.55 -0.53
N LEU A 383 13.28 7.01 -0.43
CA LEU A 383 13.75 8.28 -0.94
C LEU A 383 14.71 8.01 -2.11
N ILE A 384 14.30 8.31 -3.32
CA ILE A 384 15.12 8.16 -4.51
C ILE A 384 16.08 9.35 -4.58
N LEU A 385 17.38 9.09 -4.69
CA LEU A 385 18.40 10.10 -4.93
C LEU A 385 18.53 10.41 -6.43
N ASP A 386 18.73 9.37 -7.23
CA ASP A 386 18.75 9.47 -8.68
C ASP A 386 18.33 8.13 -9.29
N ASP A 387 17.49 8.15 -10.31
CA ASP A 387 17.01 6.97 -11.03
C ASP A 387 17.08 7.16 -12.55
N THR A 388 17.99 8.05 -13.00
CA THR A 388 18.20 8.38 -14.40
C THR A 388 19.65 8.15 -14.87
N LEU A 389 20.43 7.43 -14.06
CA LEU A 389 21.83 7.19 -14.31
C LEU A 389 22.03 6.24 -15.50
N LYS A 390 23.17 6.35 -16.17
CA LYS A 390 23.60 5.35 -17.15
C LYS A 390 23.96 4.05 -16.42
N ALA A 391 23.65 2.91 -17.03
CA ALA A 391 24.02 1.64 -16.45
C ALA A 391 25.54 1.53 -16.27
N GLY A 392 26.00 1.34 -15.05
CA GLY A 392 27.43 1.29 -14.74
C GLY A 392 27.73 1.41 -13.25
N PRO A 393 29.02 1.45 -12.89
CA PRO A 393 29.45 1.71 -11.51
C PRO A 393 29.29 3.20 -11.17
N HIS A 394 28.76 3.45 -9.96
CA HIS A 394 28.52 4.79 -9.44
C HIS A 394 28.90 4.87 -7.96
N THR A 395 29.15 6.10 -7.50
CA THR A 395 29.32 6.40 -6.08
C THR A 395 28.39 7.53 -5.67
N ALA A 396 27.60 7.32 -4.64
CA ALA A 396 26.74 8.33 -4.04
C ALA A 396 27.35 8.79 -2.71
N GLN A 397 27.45 10.10 -2.53
CA GLN A 397 27.78 10.71 -1.23
C GLN A 397 26.54 11.41 -0.69
N VAL A 398 26.28 11.24 0.59
CA VAL A 398 25.14 11.85 1.30
C VAL A 398 25.64 12.55 2.54
N ARG A 399 25.18 13.79 2.74
CA ARG A 399 25.49 14.56 3.96
C ARG A 399 24.24 15.24 4.51
N LEU A 400 24.20 15.42 5.83
CA LEU A 400 23.18 16.22 6.50
C LEU A 400 23.42 17.70 6.26
N ALA A 401 22.39 18.40 5.76
CA ALA A 401 22.39 19.85 5.62
C ALA A 401 22.28 20.54 6.98
N ALA A 402 22.66 21.81 7.02
CA ALA A 402 22.51 22.65 8.23
C ALA A 402 21.06 23.13 8.43
N ASP A 403 20.30 23.23 7.35
CA ASP A 403 18.90 23.65 7.34
C ASP A 403 17.95 22.43 7.35
N ARG A 404 16.68 22.72 7.57
CA ARG A 404 15.59 21.71 7.62
C ARG A 404 14.28 22.32 7.20
N ASP A 405 13.26 21.47 6.97
CA ASP A 405 11.88 21.93 6.83
C ASP A 405 11.47 22.73 8.10
N PRO A 406 10.85 23.90 7.95
CA PRO A 406 10.41 24.72 9.09
C PRO A 406 9.45 24.00 10.05
N LYS A 407 8.74 22.97 9.60
CA LYS A 407 7.85 22.13 10.42
C LYS A 407 8.63 21.02 11.19
N GLY A 408 9.87 20.76 10.79
CA GLY A 408 10.73 19.77 11.44
C GLY A 408 11.30 20.30 12.76
N THR A 409 11.57 19.39 13.69
CA THR A 409 12.11 19.73 15.03
C THR A 409 13.59 19.46 15.18
N GLY A 410 14.26 18.89 14.16
CA GLY A 410 15.67 18.51 14.21
C GLY A 410 16.30 18.36 12.83
N THR A 411 17.49 17.78 12.82
CA THR A 411 18.29 17.52 11.61
C THR A 411 18.72 16.06 11.51
N ALA A 412 17.91 15.12 11.99
CA ALA A 412 18.27 13.71 12.03
C ALA A 412 18.11 13.04 10.66
N LEU A 413 19.02 12.13 10.33
CA LEU A 413 18.85 11.14 9.27
C LEU A 413 19.04 9.74 9.86
N ARG A 414 18.13 8.84 9.51
CA ARG A 414 18.17 7.42 9.91
C ARG A 414 17.94 6.57 8.68
N VAL A 415 18.93 5.78 8.30
CA VAL A 415 18.90 4.95 7.10
C VAL A 415 18.83 3.48 7.50
N PHE A 416 17.80 2.78 7.04
CA PHE A 416 17.61 1.35 7.26
C PHE A 416 18.26 0.51 6.16
N HIS A 417 18.13 0.97 4.90
CA HIS A 417 18.67 0.28 3.73
C HIS A 417 19.11 1.29 2.67
N LEU A 418 20.04 0.88 1.84
CA LEU A 418 20.29 1.52 0.56
C LEU A 418 19.26 1.01 -0.45
N LEU A 419 18.74 1.85 -1.33
CA LEU A 419 17.92 1.45 -2.48
C LEU A 419 18.84 1.41 -3.70
N LEU A 420 19.01 0.26 -4.30
CA LEU A 420 19.94 0.04 -5.41
C LEU A 420 19.20 -0.64 -6.58
N ASN A 421 19.28 -0.05 -7.80
CA ASN A 421 18.63 -0.56 -9.01
C ASN A 421 19.60 -0.68 -10.16
#